data_31ae6c5565240cf0e48d2908929a57b7
#
_entry.id   31ae6c5565240cf0e48d2908929a57b7
#
_cell.length_a   1.000
_cell.length_b   1.000
_cell.length_c   1.000
_cell.angle_alpha   90.00
_cell.angle_beta   90.00
_cell.angle_gamma   90.00
#
_symmetry.space_group_name_H-M   'P 1'
#
loop_
_entity.id
_entity.type
_entity.pdbx_description
1 polymer ?
#
loop_
_entity_poly.entity_id
_entity_poly.type
_entity_poly.pdbx_seq_one_letter_code
_entity_poly.pdbx_strand_id
1 'polypeptide(L)'
;MIFKLNGQPVTVKCPPAYTLLEVLREELHVTGPKEDCAKGECGACTVIKDGVPVCSCLVLVSQAEGSEIITSEGLVKDGKLNPVQEAFLEEGAVQCGHCIPGMIVSASALLMRNPNPTVDEIRTALSGNLCRCTGYSKIISAVQEAAKQRRR
;
A
#
# COMPACT_ATOMS: atom_id res chain seq x y z
N MET A 1 -22.42 -2.33 1.17
CA MET A 1 -21.56 -1.35 0.47
C MET A 1 -20.95 -2.02 -0.75
N ILE A 2 -20.81 -1.26 -1.85
CA ILE A 2 -20.23 -1.74 -3.12
C ILE A 2 -19.05 -0.85 -3.47
N PHE A 3 -17.89 -1.42 -3.73
CA PHE A 3 -16.69 -0.71 -4.16
C PHE A 3 -15.83 -1.59 -5.08
N LYS A 4 -14.83 -1.02 -5.74
CA LYS A 4 -13.86 -1.81 -6.50
C LYS A 4 -12.67 -2.16 -5.62
N LEU A 5 -12.29 -3.42 -5.58
CA LEU A 5 -11.08 -3.90 -4.91
C LEU A 5 -10.16 -4.54 -5.93
N ASN A 6 -8.98 -3.95 -6.12
CA ASN A 6 -7.98 -4.44 -7.08
C ASN A 6 -8.57 -4.60 -8.49
N GLY A 7 -9.41 -3.65 -8.90
CA GLY A 7 -10.07 -3.64 -10.21
C GLY A 7 -11.33 -4.49 -10.33
N GLN A 8 -11.71 -5.25 -9.29
CA GLN A 8 -12.91 -6.09 -9.29
C GLN A 8 -14.01 -5.49 -8.41
N PRO A 9 -15.27 -5.47 -8.85
CA PRO A 9 -16.37 -5.04 -8.00
C PRO A 9 -16.60 -6.03 -6.87
N VAL A 10 -16.71 -5.53 -5.64
CA VAL A 10 -17.04 -6.34 -4.45
C VAL A 10 -18.25 -5.77 -3.75
N THR A 11 -19.05 -6.64 -3.16
CA THR A 11 -20.20 -6.27 -2.33
C THR A 11 -19.99 -6.85 -0.94
N VAL A 12 -20.02 -5.99 0.08
CA VAL A 12 -19.88 -6.40 1.48
C VAL A 12 -21.15 -6.07 2.27
N LYS A 13 -21.51 -6.96 3.19
CA LYS A 13 -22.66 -6.82 4.10
C LYS A 13 -22.13 -6.86 5.54
N CYS A 14 -21.74 -5.71 6.03
CA CYS A 14 -21.21 -5.54 7.38
C CYS A 14 -21.73 -4.23 7.99
N PRO A 15 -21.59 -4.00 9.30
CA PRO A 15 -21.92 -2.72 9.91
C PRO A 15 -21.15 -1.57 9.25
N PRO A 16 -21.81 -0.43 8.95
CA PRO A 16 -21.18 0.70 8.26
C PRO A 16 -20.04 1.37 9.06
N ALA A 17 -19.99 1.10 10.36
CA ALA A 17 -18.97 1.60 11.26
C ALA A 17 -17.68 0.75 11.30
N TYR A 18 -17.64 -0.39 10.60
CA TYR A 18 -16.40 -1.14 10.47
C TYR A 18 -15.36 -0.33 9.70
N THR A 19 -14.09 -0.48 10.08
CA THR A 19 -13.00 0.10 9.31
C THR A 19 -12.83 -0.66 8.00
N LEU A 20 -12.29 0.03 6.99
CA LEU A 20 -11.95 -0.61 5.73
C LEU A 20 -10.91 -1.73 5.96
N LEU A 21 -9.99 -1.56 6.93
CA LEU A 21 -9.01 -2.59 7.29
C LEU A 21 -9.68 -3.88 7.78
N GLU A 22 -10.62 -3.78 8.73
CA GLU A 22 -11.39 -4.93 9.23
C GLU A 22 -12.09 -5.66 8.08
N VAL A 23 -12.77 -4.93 7.21
CA VAL A 23 -13.49 -5.53 6.08
C VAL A 23 -12.54 -6.20 5.08
N LEU A 24 -11.43 -5.55 4.73
CA LEU A 24 -10.44 -6.14 3.83
C LEU A 24 -9.90 -7.46 4.39
N ARG A 25 -9.58 -7.51 5.69
CA ARG A 25 -8.94 -8.67 6.31
C ARG A 25 -9.92 -9.77 6.68
N GLU A 26 -11.02 -9.43 7.36
CA GLU A 26 -11.90 -10.43 7.97
C GLU A 26 -13.01 -10.89 7.01
N GLU A 27 -13.54 -10.00 6.17
CA GLU A 27 -14.64 -10.34 5.26
C GLU A 27 -14.12 -10.75 3.87
N LEU A 28 -13.09 -10.05 3.37
CA LEU A 28 -12.57 -10.25 2.01
C LEU A 28 -11.26 -11.05 1.97
N HIS A 29 -10.70 -11.41 3.12
CA HIS A 29 -9.48 -12.20 3.29
C HIS A 29 -8.25 -11.63 2.55
N VAL A 30 -8.22 -10.30 2.35
CA VAL A 30 -7.09 -9.58 1.78
C VAL A 30 -6.13 -9.20 2.91
N THR A 31 -5.04 -9.92 3.04
CA THR A 31 -4.14 -9.87 4.20
C THR A 31 -2.89 -9.01 4.00
N GLY A 32 -2.69 -8.43 2.82
CA GLY A 32 -1.60 -7.50 2.54
C GLY A 32 -1.62 -6.29 3.47
N PRO A 33 -2.73 -5.54 3.58
CA PRO A 33 -2.85 -4.50 4.61
C PRO A 33 -2.77 -5.14 6.01
N LYS A 34 -1.79 -4.70 6.82
CA LYS A 34 -1.55 -5.28 8.16
C LYS A 34 -2.20 -4.43 9.24
N GLU A 35 -2.77 -5.09 10.24
CA GLU A 35 -3.17 -4.44 11.48
C GLU A 35 -1.99 -4.42 12.45
N ASP A 36 -1.63 -3.23 12.94
CA ASP A 36 -0.58 -3.04 13.94
C ASP A 36 -1.02 -1.99 14.96
N CYS A 37 -0.98 -0.68 14.65
CA CYS A 37 -1.32 0.35 15.64
C CYS A 37 -2.82 0.65 15.76
N ALA A 38 -3.63 0.37 14.75
CA ALA A 38 -5.05 0.72 14.60
C ALA A 38 -5.39 2.21 14.89
N LYS A 39 -4.40 3.11 14.75
CA LYS A 39 -4.50 4.55 15.08
C LYS A 39 -4.02 5.47 13.96
N GLY A 40 -3.66 4.92 12.80
CA GLY A 40 -3.18 5.70 11.65
C GLY A 40 -1.72 6.17 11.76
N GLU A 41 -0.93 5.64 12.70
CA GLU A 41 0.44 6.09 12.98
C GLU A 41 1.50 5.31 12.20
N CYS A 42 1.33 3.97 12.07
CA CYS A 42 2.41 3.09 11.58
C CYS A 42 2.40 2.86 10.07
N GLY A 43 1.29 3.08 9.38
CA GLY A 43 1.15 2.90 7.93
C GLY A 43 1.16 1.46 7.43
N ALA A 44 1.22 0.43 8.30
CA ALA A 44 1.20 -0.97 7.89
C ALA A 44 -0.08 -1.37 7.14
N CYS A 45 -1.17 -0.65 7.38
CA CYS A 45 -2.48 -0.83 6.76
C CYS A 45 -2.71 0.04 5.50
N THR A 46 -1.68 0.69 4.96
CA THR A 46 -1.84 1.61 3.83
C THR A 46 -2.41 0.90 2.60
N VAL A 47 -3.45 1.52 2.02
CA VAL A 47 -4.06 1.16 0.73
C VAL A 47 -4.14 2.42 -0.14
N ILE A 48 -4.30 2.26 -1.46
CA ILE A 48 -4.65 3.38 -2.33
C ILE A 48 -6.17 3.42 -2.44
N LYS A 49 -6.76 4.54 -2.06
CA LYS A 49 -8.19 4.84 -2.25
C LYS A 49 -8.32 5.98 -3.25
N ASP A 50 -8.94 5.74 -4.37
CA ASP A 50 -9.15 6.75 -5.44
C ASP A 50 -7.85 7.48 -5.83
N GLY A 51 -6.74 6.73 -5.95
CA GLY A 51 -5.42 7.25 -6.31
C GLY A 51 -4.61 7.87 -5.15
N VAL A 52 -5.14 7.90 -3.93
CA VAL A 52 -4.48 8.50 -2.75
C VAL A 52 -4.14 7.41 -1.72
N PRO A 53 -2.89 7.35 -1.21
CA PRO A 53 -2.55 6.44 -0.12
C PRO A 53 -3.22 6.90 1.18
N VAL A 54 -3.92 5.97 1.84
CA VAL A 54 -4.63 6.20 3.12
C VAL A 54 -4.41 5.05 4.09
N CYS A 55 -4.46 5.34 5.39
CA CYS A 55 -4.48 4.32 6.43
C CYS A 55 -5.87 3.69 6.52
N SER A 56 -6.04 2.46 6.05
CA SER A 56 -7.35 1.80 6.01
C SER A 56 -7.98 1.57 7.39
N CYS A 57 -7.19 1.59 8.46
CA CYS A 57 -7.70 1.54 9.85
C CYS A 57 -8.43 2.81 10.30
N LEU A 58 -8.31 3.92 9.56
CA LEU A 58 -9.01 5.19 9.84
C LEU A 58 -10.15 5.48 8.84
N VAL A 59 -10.31 4.67 7.82
CA VAL A 59 -11.39 4.81 6.83
C VAL A 59 -12.53 3.89 7.23
N LEU A 60 -13.73 4.44 7.42
CA LEU A 60 -14.94 3.62 7.58
C LEU A 60 -15.30 2.96 6.26
N VAL A 61 -15.77 1.72 6.29
CA VAL A 61 -16.17 1.01 5.07
C VAL A 61 -17.28 1.73 4.32
N SER A 62 -18.15 2.45 5.02
CA SER A 62 -19.18 3.32 4.41
C SER A 62 -18.59 4.45 3.55
N GLN A 63 -17.38 4.91 3.86
CA GLN A 63 -16.65 5.92 3.06
C GLN A 63 -15.96 5.33 1.83
N ALA A 64 -15.94 4.01 1.70
CA ALA A 64 -15.41 3.32 0.54
C ALA A 64 -16.49 3.03 -0.53
N GLU A 65 -17.77 3.34 -0.26
CA GLU A 65 -18.85 3.16 -1.23
C GLU A 65 -18.52 3.86 -2.56
N GLY A 66 -18.56 3.11 -3.66
CA GLY A 66 -18.26 3.63 -5.00
C GLY A 66 -16.78 3.89 -5.30
N SER A 67 -15.89 3.75 -4.31
CA SER A 67 -14.45 4.01 -4.47
C SER A 67 -13.70 2.86 -5.15
N GLU A 68 -12.49 3.16 -5.64
CA GLU A 68 -11.51 2.16 -6.06
C GLU A 68 -10.43 2.00 -4.99
N ILE A 69 -10.29 0.78 -4.48
CA ILE A 69 -9.31 0.41 -3.46
C ILE A 69 -8.26 -0.50 -4.10
N ILE A 70 -6.99 -0.14 -3.96
CA ILE A 70 -5.86 -0.96 -4.41
C ILE A 70 -5.00 -1.32 -3.19
N THR A 71 -4.76 -2.61 -3.02
CA THR A 71 -3.85 -3.16 -2.00
C THR A 71 -2.55 -3.61 -2.65
N SER A 72 -1.59 -4.07 -1.86
CA SER A 72 -0.32 -4.61 -2.38
C SER A 72 -0.54 -5.78 -3.36
N GLU A 73 -1.57 -6.59 -3.15
CA GLU A 73 -1.93 -7.69 -4.05
C GLU A 73 -2.42 -7.20 -5.41
N GLY A 74 -3.15 -6.08 -5.43
CA GLY A 74 -3.67 -5.48 -6.66
C GLY A 74 -2.63 -4.78 -7.53
N LEU A 75 -1.40 -4.64 -7.03
CA LEU A 75 -0.27 -4.12 -7.80
C LEU A 75 0.37 -5.18 -8.72
N VAL A 76 0.10 -6.46 -8.45
CA VAL A 76 0.48 -7.58 -9.33
C VAL A 76 -0.46 -7.60 -10.52
N LYS A 77 0.08 -7.64 -11.75
CA LYS A 77 -0.69 -7.73 -12.99
C LYS A 77 -0.21 -8.92 -13.82
N ASP A 78 -1.14 -9.74 -14.27
CA ASP A 78 -0.86 -10.93 -15.11
C ASP A 78 0.20 -11.85 -14.50
N GLY A 79 0.18 -12.02 -13.17
CA GLY A 79 1.13 -12.81 -12.41
C GLY A 79 2.55 -12.20 -12.30
N LYS A 80 2.74 -10.96 -12.75
CA LYS A 80 4.02 -10.24 -12.68
C LYS A 80 3.98 -9.18 -11.58
N LEU A 81 5.06 -9.12 -10.82
CA LEU A 81 5.27 -8.07 -9.84
C LEU A 81 5.36 -6.69 -10.54
N ASN A 82 4.92 -5.65 -9.84
CA ASN A 82 5.17 -4.31 -10.35
C ASN A 82 6.65 -3.89 -10.09
N PRO A 83 7.17 -2.85 -10.76
CA PRO A 83 8.57 -2.43 -10.60
C PRO A 83 8.98 -2.12 -9.15
N VAL A 84 8.05 -1.65 -8.29
CA VAL A 84 8.34 -1.39 -6.88
C VAL A 84 8.51 -2.71 -6.12
N GLN A 85 7.65 -3.68 -6.36
CA GLN A 85 7.74 -5.01 -5.73
C GLN A 85 9.02 -5.73 -6.13
N GLU A 86 9.38 -5.69 -7.42
CA GLU A 86 10.62 -6.27 -7.93
C GLU A 86 11.84 -5.61 -7.28
N ALA A 87 11.92 -4.28 -7.28
CA ALA A 87 13.03 -3.55 -6.70
C ALA A 87 13.19 -3.80 -5.19
N PHE A 88 12.10 -3.96 -4.44
CA PHE A 88 12.16 -4.32 -3.02
C PHE A 88 12.82 -5.69 -2.78
N LEU A 89 12.60 -6.64 -3.67
CA LEU A 89 13.24 -7.96 -3.62
C LEU A 89 14.72 -7.88 -4.03
N GLU A 90 15.01 -7.23 -5.15
CA GLU A 90 16.37 -7.10 -5.70
C GLU A 90 17.32 -6.36 -4.78
N GLU A 91 16.87 -5.25 -4.17
CA GLU A 91 17.64 -4.46 -3.21
C GLU A 91 17.72 -5.09 -1.82
N GLY A 92 16.99 -6.18 -1.57
CA GLY A 92 16.89 -6.79 -0.24
C GLY A 92 16.31 -5.83 0.79
N ALA A 93 15.29 -5.06 0.40
CA ALA A 93 14.60 -4.09 1.25
C ALA A 93 13.59 -4.74 2.21
N VAL A 94 13.58 -6.05 2.30
CA VAL A 94 12.65 -6.84 3.12
C VAL A 94 13.43 -7.55 4.23
N GLN A 95 12.92 -7.48 5.47
CA GLN A 95 13.38 -8.30 6.60
C GLN A 95 12.19 -9.09 7.17
N CYS A 96 11.53 -8.64 8.25
CA CYS A 96 10.39 -9.37 8.80
C CYS A 96 9.15 -9.36 7.88
N GLY A 97 9.04 -8.39 6.97
CA GLY A 97 7.97 -8.31 5.98
C GLY A 97 6.69 -7.58 6.43
N HIS A 98 6.54 -7.29 7.71
CA HIS A 98 5.28 -6.73 8.26
C HIS A 98 4.92 -5.35 7.66
N CYS A 99 5.86 -4.42 7.60
CA CYS A 99 5.64 -3.07 7.04
C CYS A 99 5.64 -3.03 5.50
N ILE A 100 6.15 -4.07 4.85
CA ILE A 100 6.47 -4.04 3.41
C ILE A 100 5.25 -3.82 2.52
N PRO A 101 4.10 -4.47 2.72
CA PRO A 101 2.92 -4.19 1.89
C PRO A 101 2.53 -2.70 1.90
N GLY A 102 2.49 -2.07 3.08
CA GLY A 102 2.19 -0.64 3.20
C GLY A 102 3.25 0.25 2.55
N MET A 103 4.54 -0.08 2.72
CA MET A 103 5.65 0.63 2.06
C MET A 103 5.55 0.58 0.54
N ILE A 104 5.29 -0.61 -0.03
CA ILE A 104 5.12 -0.83 -1.47
C ILE A 104 3.95 -0.01 -2.01
N VAL A 105 2.83 -0.01 -1.30
CA VAL A 105 1.63 0.78 -1.68
C VAL A 105 1.94 2.28 -1.69
N SER A 106 2.57 2.80 -0.63
CA SER A 106 2.96 4.21 -0.54
C SER A 106 3.96 4.61 -1.63
N ALA A 107 4.99 3.79 -1.86
CA ALA A 107 5.98 4.00 -2.92
C ALA A 107 5.33 3.95 -4.32
N SER A 108 4.42 3.00 -4.55
CA SER A 108 3.70 2.89 -5.83
C SER A 108 2.82 4.12 -6.08
N ALA A 109 2.11 4.60 -5.06
CA ALA A 109 1.31 5.83 -5.16
C ALA A 109 2.18 7.06 -5.44
N LEU A 110 3.37 7.15 -4.84
CA LEU A 110 4.35 8.20 -5.17
C LEU A 110 4.74 8.13 -6.65
N LEU A 111 5.18 6.96 -7.14
CA LEU A 111 5.65 6.80 -8.52
C LEU A 111 4.55 6.97 -9.56
N MET A 112 3.28 6.75 -9.21
CA MET A 112 2.14 7.06 -10.08
C MET A 112 1.99 8.56 -10.32
N ARG A 113 2.27 9.39 -9.31
CA ARG A 113 2.16 10.86 -9.35
C ARG A 113 3.44 11.54 -9.81
N ASN A 114 4.58 11.03 -9.37
CA ASN A 114 5.90 11.55 -9.70
C ASN A 114 6.83 10.40 -10.11
N PRO A 115 7.06 10.18 -11.42
CA PRO A 115 7.89 9.06 -11.88
C PRO A 115 9.39 9.25 -11.63
N ASN A 116 9.83 10.44 -11.19
CA ASN A 116 11.22 10.80 -10.95
C ASN A 116 11.40 11.51 -9.60
N PRO A 117 11.05 10.85 -8.48
CA PRO A 117 11.15 11.49 -7.19
C PRO A 117 12.61 11.69 -6.76
N THR A 118 12.87 12.79 -6.10
CA THR A 118 14.10 13.02 -5.33
C THR A 118 14.10 12.12 -4.08
N VAL A 119 15.27 11.94 -3.45
CA VAL A 119 15.38 11.19 -2.19
C VAL A 119 14.48 11.79 -1.10
N ASP A 120 14.39 13.12 -1.03
CA ASP A 120 13.57 13.78 -0.02
C ASP A 120 12.07 13.62 -0.27
N GLU A 121 11.63 13.58 -1.54
CA GLU A 121 10.25 13.25 -1.89
C GLU A 121 9.92 11.79 -1.54
N ILE A 122 10.86 10.86 -1.73
CA ILE A 122 10.70 9.46 -1.31
C ILE A 122 10.58 9.39 0.22
N ARG A 123 11.47 10.05 0.96
CA ARG A 123 11.40 10.10 2.43
C ARG A 123 10.08 10.67 2.92
N THR A 124 9.64 11.76 2.31
CA THR A 124 8.35 12.39 2.64
C THR A 124 7.18 11.45 2.38
N ALA A 125 7.15 10.78 1.22
CA ALA A 125 6.07 9.86 0.88
C ALA A 125 6.01 8.63 1.80
N LEU A 126 7.16 8.20 2.33
CA LEU A 126 7.28 7.05 3.23
C LEU A 126 7.25 7.44 4.73
N SER A 127 7.17 8.72 5.06
CA SER A 127 7.25 9.19 6.46
C SER A 127 6.14 8.66 7.36
N GLY A 128 4.98 8.32 6.78
CA GLY A 128 3.86 7.68 7.47
C GLY A 128 3.94 6.15 7.58
N ASN A 129 5.02 5.52 7.08
CA ASN A 129 5.20 4.08 7.10
C ASN A 129 6.40 3.72 7.99
N LEU A 130 6.15 3.10 9.14
CA LEU A 130 7.19 2.75 10.10
C LEU A 130 7.79 1.37 9.81
N CYS A 131 9.12 1.29 9.91
CA CYS A 131 9.86 0.03 9.87
C CYS A 131 10.87 -0.04 11.02
N ARG A 132 10.82 -1.10 11.82
CA ARG A 132 11.75 -1.32 12.93
C ARG A 132 13.01 -2.05 12.52
N CYS A 133 13.02 -2.72 11.37
CA CYS A 133 14.06 -3.67 10.98
C CYS A 133 15.11 -3.07 10.06
N THR A 134 14.70 -2.38 8.97
CA THR A 134 15.54 -2.10 7.80
C THR A 134 16.41 -0.85 7.94
N GLY A 135 16.08 0.08 8.83
CA GLY A 135 16.72 1.40 8.90
C GLY A 135 16.47 2.27 7.65
N TYR A 136 15.50 1.91 6.80
CA TYR A 136 14.99 2.64 5.62
C TYR A 136 15.95 2.78 4.42
N SER A 137 17.26 2.68 4.56
CA SER A 137 18.20 2.95 3.47
C SER A 137 17.94 2.09 2.23
N LYS A 138 17.77 0.76 2.41
CA LYS A 138 17.45 -0.16 1.31
C LYS A 138 16.06 0.07 0.72
N ILE A 139 15.09 0.49 1.54
CA ILE A 139 13.75 0.84 1.06
C ILE A 139 13.83 2.06 0.13
N ILE A 140 14.58 3.09 0.51
CA ILE A 140 14.78 4.29 -0.32
C ILE A 140 15.49 3.92 -1.63
N SER A 141 16.55 3.09 -1.56
CA SER A 141 17.26 2.59 -2.76
C SER A 141 16.32 1.82 -3.69
N ALA A 142 15.47 0.95 -3.14
CA ALA A 142 14.49 0.19 -3.92
C ALA A 142 13.49 1.10 -4.67
N VAL A 143 13.00 2.16 -4.02
CA VAL A 143 12.11 3.12 -4.69
C VAL A 143 12.83 3.88 -5.80
N GLN A 144 14.11 4.27 -5.60
CA GLN A 144 14.92 4.91 -6.63
C GLN A 144 15.15 3.97 -7.82
N GLU A 145 15.41 2.68 -7.57
CA GLU A 145 15.60 1.69 -8.64
C GLU A 145 14.30 1.44 -9.41
N ALA A 146 13.17 1.27 -8.72
CA ALA A 146 11.85 1.16 -9.34
C ALA A 146 11.52 2.36 -10.24
N ALA A 147 11.90 3.58 -9.84
CA ALA A 147 11.72 4.78 -10.64
C ALA A 147 12.54 4.74 -11.94
N LYS A 148 13.75 4.17 -11.93
CA LYS A 148 14.59 3.99 -13.13
C LYS A 148 14.01 2.93 -14.09
N GLN A 149 13.52 1.80 -13.55
CA GLN A 149 12.94 0.71 -14.35
C GLN A 149 11.69 1.16 -15.13
N ARG A 150 10.88 2.04 -14.57
CA ARG A 150 9.69 2.60 -15.25
C ARG A 150 10.01 3.47 -16.47
N ARG A 151 11.25 3.88 -16.65
CA ARG A 151 11.71 4.69 -17.81
C ARG A 151 12.18 3.85 -18.99
N ARG A 152 12.38 2.55 -18.79
CA ARG A 152 12.79 1.59 -19.83
C ARG A 152 11.57 0.93 -20.47
#